data_c7eb3fa9f7ccc79c9a4484836b355fc7
#
_entry.id   c7eb3fa9f7ccc79c9a4484836b355fc7
#
_cell.length_a   1.000
_cell.length_b   1.000
_cell.length_c   1.000
_cell.angle_alpha   90.00
_cell.angle_beta   90.00
_cell.angle_gamma   90.00
#
_symmetry.space_group_name_H-M   'P 1'
#
loop_
_entity.id
_entity.type
_entity.pdbx_description
1 polymer ?
#
loop_
_entity_poly.entity_id
_entity_poly.type
_entity_poly.pdbx_seq_one_letter_code
_entity_poly.pdbx_strand_id
1 'polypeptide(L)'
;MAIEIRNITKSYGSKKVVDNVSLTIPTGKITSFIGPNGAGKSTVLSIMSRLLNADSGEIYLNGELLNRKKSSDIAKQLAILKQANNINLRLTIEDLVAFGRFPYCKGNLTQTDRTFIDNAIAYMNLDDIRHQYIDNLSGGQRQRAYIAMTLAQDTDYILLDEPLNNLDMKHSVQIMQVLRKLATELNKTVVIVIHDINFASCYSDYIVAMKNGKLVHQGEVNHIMQSPVLQDIYDMAIPIQDIDNHKIAVYFR
;
A
#
# COMPACT_ATOMS: atom_id res chain seq x y z
N MET A 1 10.19 -3.81 -15.00
CA MET A 1 10.00 -2.34 -15.04
C MET A 1 8.98 -1.97 -14.00
N ALA A 2 9.02 -0.76 -13.53
CA ALA A 2 8.36 -0.27 -12.33
C ALA A 2 7.10 0.52 -12.65
N ILE A 3 6.44 1.04 -11.62
CA ILE A 3 5.54 2.19 -11.78
C ILE A 3 6.43 3.43 -11.85
N GLU A 4 6.28 4.22 -12.90
CA GLU A 4 7.00 5.49 -13.06
C GLU A 4 6.01 6.65 -13.07
N ILE A 5 6.29 7.66 -12.27
CA ILE A 5 5.50 8.88 -12.13
C ILE A 5 6.34 10.03 -12.66
N ARG A 6 5.75 10.84 -13.55
CA ARG A 6 6.41 12.01 -14.16
C ARG A 6 5.58 13.26 -13.97
N ASN A 7 6.12 14.21 -13.22
CA ASN A 7 5.62 15.57 -13.03
C ASN A 7 4.12 15.65 -12.63
N ILE A 8 3.68 14.72 -11.78
CA ILE A 8 2.28 14.66 -11.34
C ILE A 8 1.95 15.86 -10.46
N THR A 9 0.86 16.54 -10.80
CA THR A 9 0.28 17.62 -9.99
C THR A 9 -1.21 17.34 -9.77
N LYS A 10 -1.68 17.64 -8.54
CA LYS A 10 -3.09 17.56 -8.15
C LYS A 10 -3.46 18.68 -7.21
N SER A 11 -4.55 19.38 -7.53
CA SER A 11 -5.09 20.48 -6.72
C SER A 11 -6.55 20.21 -6.34
N TYR A 12 -6.97 20.74 -5.20
CA TYR A 12 -8.36 20.85 -4.79
C TYR A 12 -8.64 22.33 -4.50
N GLY A 13 -9.44 22.96 -5.37
CA GLY A 13 -9.58 24.41 -5.37
C GLY A 13 -8.24 25.10 -5.60
N SER A 14 -7.86 26.02 -4.72
CA SER A 14 -6.58 26.73 -4.80
C SER A 14 -5.40 25.98 -4.18
N LYS A 15 -5.65 24.88 -3.44
CA LYS A 15 -4.60 24.14 -2.73
C LYS A 15 -4.03 23.03 -3.58
N LYS A 16 -2.74 23.10 -3.90
CA LYS A 16 -1.98 21.97 -4.46
C LYS A 16 -1.71 20.94 -3.37
N VAL A 17 -2.22 19.72 -3.56
CA VAL A 17 -2.02 18.60 -2.64
C VAL A 17 -0.89 17.69 -3.09
N VAL A 18 -0.65 17.65 -4.40
CA VAL A 18 0.54 17.05 -5.03
C VAL A 18 1.09 18.08 -6.01
N ASP A 19 2.37 18.41 -5.90
CA ASP A 19 3.02 19.47 -6.65
C ASP A 19 4.28 18.93 -7.34
N ASN A 20 4.16 18.68 -8.64
CA ASN A 20 5.26 18.28 -9.53
C ASN A 20 6.07 17.08 -9.04
N VAL A 21 5.39 16.00 -8.62
CA VAL A 21 6.03 14.79 -8.10
C VAL A 21 6.47 13.89 -9.23
N SER A 22 7.75 13.49 -9.19
CA SER A 22 8.34 12.49 -10.11
C SER A 22 9.11 11.46 -9.29
N LEU A 23 8.81 10.16 -9.49
CA LEU A 23 9.49 9.05 -8.81
C LEU A 23 9.32 7.74 -9.58
N THR A 24 10.13 6.76 -9.22
CA THR A 24 10.03 5.40 -9.77
C THR A 24 9.97 4.39 -8.63
N ILE A 25 8.99 3.48 -8.68
CA ILE A 25 8.84 2.39 -7.72
C ILE A 25 9.63 1.17 -8.22
N PRO A 26 10.63 0.67 -7.46
CA PRO A 26 11.37 -0.52 -7.84
C PRO A 26 10.49 -1.78 -7.78
N THR A 27 10.64 -2.66 -8.76
CA THR A 27 9.88 -3.93 -8.84
C THR A 27 10.37 -4.97 -7.83
N GLY A 28 9.46 -5.84 -7.37
CA GLY A 28 9.77 -6.95 -6.46
C GLY A 28 10.23 -6.50 -5.08
N LYS A 29 9.90 -5.26 -4.69
CA LYS A 29 10.34 -4.64 -3.43
C LYS A 29 9.18 -4.01 -2.68
N ILE A 30 9.38 -3.75 -1.40
CA ILE A 30 8.46 -2.94 -0.59
C ILE A 30 8.94 -1.50 -0.59
N THR A 31 8.08 -0.60 -1.08
CA THR A 31 8.28 0.84 -1.04
C THR A 31 7.32 1.48 -0.07
N SER A 32 7.81 2.14 0.98
CA SER A 32 6.99 2.87 1.94
C SER A 32 6.94 4.36 1.63
N PHE A 33 5.74 4.92 1.61
CA PHE A 33 5.50 6.37 1.60
C PHE A 33 5.38 6.87 3.04
N ILE A 34 6.28 7.77 3.44
CA ILE A 34 6.31 8.40 4.76
C ILE A 34 6.16 9.91 4.66
N GLY A 35 5.94 10.58 5.78
CA GLY A 35 5.84 12.04 5.91
C GLY A 35 4.61 12.47 6.70
N PRO A 36 4.49 13.78 7.03
CA PRO A 36 3.42 14.32 7.84
C PRO A 36 2.02 14.06 7.28
N ASN A 37 0.99 14.19 8.13
CA ASN A 37 -0.39 14.15 7.68
C ASN A 37 -0.67 15.29 6.70
N GLY A 38 -1.42 15.01 5.65
CA GLY A 38 -1.69 15.95 4.57
C GLY A 38 -0.53 16.21 3.60
N ALA A 39 0.58 15.44 3.68
CA ALA A 39 1.71 15.55 2.75
C ALA A 39 1.40 15.10 1.31
N GLY A 40 0.23 14.51 1.04
CA GLY A 40 -0.18 14.09 -0.30
C GLY A 40 0.04 12.60 -0.60
N LYS A 41 0.50 11.79 0.36
CA LYS A 41 0.81 10.36 0.18
C LYS A 41 -0.35 9.54 -0.41
N SER A 42 -1.52 9.55 0.25
CA SER A 42 -2.71 8.82 -0.22
C SER A 42 -3.26 9.36 -1.55
N THR A 43 -3.03 10.66 -1.82
CA THR A 43 -3.40 11.27 -3.11
C THR A 43 -2.52 10.71 -4.24
N VAL A 44 -1.20 10.64 -4.04
CA VAL A 44 -0.28 10.02 -5.02
C VAL A 44 -0.64 8.55 -5.23
N LEU A 45 -0.90 7.78 -4.15
CA LEU A 45 -1.31 6.40 -4.23
C LEU A 45 -2.61 6.22 -5.03
N SER A 46 -3.60 7.11 -4.80
CA SER A 46 -4.87 7.10 -5.53
C SER A 46 -4.70 7.44 -7.01
N ILE A 47 -3.74 8.32 -7.35
CA ILE A 47 -3.42 8.64 -8.75
C ILE A 47 -2.68 7.46 -9.41
N MET A 48 -1.74 6.82 -8.71
CA MET A 48 -1.04 5.62 -9.17
C MET A 48 -1.99 4.47 -9.53
N SER A 49 -3.08 4.34 -8.80
CA SER A 49 -4.10 3.31 -9.03
C SER A 49 -5.20 3.73 -10.02
N ARG A 50 -5.13 4.95 -10.57
CA ARG A 50 -6.17 5.54 -11.43
C ARG A 50 -7.56 5.65 -10.77
N LEU A 51 -7.62 5.66 -9.43
CA LEU A 51 -8.83 6.03 -8.69
C LEU A 51 -9.06 7.54 -8.66
N LEU A 52 -8.02 8.30 -8.89
CA LEU A 52 -8.02 9.76 -8.99
C LEU A 52 -7.23 10.17 -10.23
N ASN A 53 -7.76 11.11 -11.00
CA ASN A 53 -7.01 11.69 -12.12
C ASN A 53 -6.10 12.82 -11.60
N ALA A 54 -4.85 12.82 -12.08
CA ALA A 54 -3.97 13.98 -11.94
C ALA A 54 -4.47 15.15 -12.79
N ASP A 55 -4.13 16.38 -12.39
CA ASP A 55 -4.42 17.57 -13.20
C ASP A 55 -3.36 17.73 -14.30
N SER A 56 -2.11 17.28 -14.04
CA SER A 56 -1.04 17.23 -15.02
C SER A 56 -0.05 16.11 -14.69
N GLY A 57 0.81 15.78 -15.65
CA GLY A 57 1.82 14.73 -15.56
C GLY A 57 1.32 13.38 -16.07
N GLU A 58 2.17 12.38 -15.99
CA GLU A 58 1.94 11.05 -16.57
C GLU A 58 2.36 9.95 -15.61
N ILE A 59 1.68 8.81 -15.69
CA ILE A 59 2.06 7.58 -14.99
C ILE A 59 2.23 6.46 -16.00
N TYR A 60 3.30 5.73 -15.85
CA TYR A 60 3.60 4.55 -16.64
C TYR A 60 3.57 3.30 -15.76
N LEU A 61 2.91 2.26 -16.22
CA LEU A 61 2.90 0.93 -15.63
C LEU A 61 3.54 -0.02 -16.63
N ASN A 62 4.70 -0.58 -16.26
CA ASN A 62 5.50 -1.44 -17.14
C ASN A 62 5.88 -0.78 -18.49
N GLY A 63 6.16 0.52 -18.48
CA GLY A 63 6.53 1.31 -19.66
C GLY A 63 5.35 1.77 -20.52
N GLU A 64 4.13 1.39 -20.19
CA GLU A 64 2.92 1.83 -20.90
C GLU A 64 2.17 2.91 -20.11
N LEU A 65 1.71 3.95 -20.80
CA LEU A 65 0.96 5.04 -20.19
C LEU A 65 -0.35 4.53 -19.56
N LEU A 66 -0.49 4.70 -18.25
CA LEU A 66 -1.60 4.16 -17.46
C LEU A 66 -2.97 4.61 -17.97
N ASN A 67 -3.09 5.87 -18.42
CA ASN A 67 -4.34 6.43 -18.90
C ASN A 67 -4.81 5.84 -20.25
N ARG A 68 -3.94 5.15 -20.99
CA ARG A 68 -4.28 4.47 -22.25
C ARG A 68 -4.75 3.03 -22.05
N LYS A 69 -4.49 2.45 -20.87
CA LYS A 69 -4.90 1.06 -20.55
C LYS A 69 -6.39 1.00 -20.23
N LYS A 70 -7.03 -0.14 -20.55
CA LYS A 70 -8.40 -0.43 -20.11
C LYS A 70 -8.41 -0.69 -18.60
N SER A 71 -9.48 -0.30 -17.91
CA SER A 71 -9.61 -0.52 -16.46
C SER A 71 -9.53 -2.00 -16.07
N SER A 72 -10.08 -2.90 -16.90
CA SER A 72 -9.98 -4.35 -16.72
C SER A 72 -8.54 -4.86 -16.73
N ASP A 73 -7.67 -4.26 -17.55
CA ASP A 73 -6.29 -4.70 -17.72
C ASP A 73 -5.43 -4.16 -16.57
N ILE A 74 -5.73 -2.96 -16.09
CA ILE A 74 -5.11 -2.39 -14.88
C ILE A 74 -5.48 -3.24 -13.66
N ALA A 75 -6.76 -3.60 -13.50
CA ALA A 75 -7.21 -4.39 -12.37
C ALA A 75 -6.63 -5.83 -12.32
N LYS A 76 -6.04 -6.32 -13.40
CA LYS A 76 -5.28 -7.58 -13.42
C LYS A 76 -3.80 -7.42 -13.11
N GLN A 77 -3.29 -6.19 -13.10
CA GLN A 77 -1.88 -5.89 -12.85
C GLN A 77 -1.66 -5.19 -11.51
N LEU A 78 -2.65 -4.43 -11.03
CA LEU A 78 -2.54 -3.60 -9.85
C LEU A 78 -3.78 -3.73 -8.97
N ALA A 79 -3.56 -4.09 -7.71
CA ALA A 79 -4.57 -4.09 -6.66
C ALA A 79 -4.36 -2.90 -5.72
N ILE A 80 -5.44 -2.35 -5.19
CA ILE A 80 -5.39 -1.27 -4.20
C ILE A 80 -6.33 -1.52 -3.03
N LEU A 81 -5.82 -1.30 -1.82
CA LEU A 81 -6.59 -1.17 -0.60
C LEU A 81 -6.58 0.30 -0.16
N LYS A 82 -7.75 0.93 -0.08
CA LYS A 82 -7.90 2.30 0.42
C LYS A 82 -7.97 2.32 1.95
N GLN A 83 -7.67 3.48 2.54
CA GLN A 83 -7.76 3.71 3.98
C GLN A 83 -9.17 3.47 4.53
N ALA A 84 -10.21 3.90 3.82
CA ALA A 84 -11.60 3.69 4.19
C ALA A 84 -12.30 2.79 3.17
N ASN A 85 -12.77 1.64 3.64
CA ASN A 85 -13.54 0.69 2.86
C ASN A 85 -14.90 0.48 3.54
N ASN A 86 -15.91 1.25 3.12
CA ASN A 86 -17.28 1.13 3.62
C ASN A 86 -18.09 0.27 2.65
N ILE A 87 -18.26 -0.99 2.99
CA ILE A 87 -19.14 -1.90 2.27
C ILE A 87 -20.41 -2.06 3.12
N ASN A 88 -21.52 -1.52 2.66
CA ASN A 88 -22.83 -1.61 3.32
C ASN A 88 -23.59 -2.88 2.90
N LEU A 89 -22.89 -3.96 2.68
CA LEU A 89 -23.46 -5.26 2.31
C LEU A 89 -23.12 -6.27 3.42
N ARG A 90 -24.09 -7.10 3.76
CA ARG A 90 -23.91 -8.19 4.71
C ARG A 90 -23.20 -9.36 4.02
N LEU A 91 -21.88 -9.34 4.06
CA LEU A 91 -20.98 -10.30 3.42
C LEU A 91 -20.25 -11.13 4.47
N THR A 92 -19.98 -12.38 4.16
CA THR A 92 -18.98 -13.17 4.90
C THR A 92 -17.55 -12.75 4.49
N ILE A 93 -16.54 -13.20 5.24
CA ILE A 93 -15.13 -13.01 4.83
C ILE A 93 -14.89 -13.63 3.45
N GLU A 94 -15.38 -14.85 3.22
CA GLU A 94 -15.22 -15.53 1.93
C GLU A 94 -15.85 -14.74 0.78
N ASP A 95 -17.07 -14.22 0.97
CA ASP A 95 -17.72 -13.38 -0.03
C ASP A 95 -16.92 -12.11 -0.32
N LEU A 96 -16.41 -11.45 0.73
CA LEU A 96 -15.57 -10.27 0.57
C LEU A 96 -14.29 -10.58 -0.22
N VAL A 97 -13.59 -11.65 0.16
CA VAL A 97 -12.34 -12.04 -0.51
C VAL A 97 -12.59 -12.43 -1.97
N ALA A 98 -13.74 -13.03 -2.27
CA ALA A 98 -14.15 -13.38 -3.63
C ALA A 98 -14.28 -12.17 -4.56
N PHE A 99 -14.57 -10.95 -4.03
CA PHE A 99 -14.57 -9.74 -4.85
C PHE A 99 -13.19 -9.44 -5.46
N GLY A 100 -12.09 -9.86 -4.82
CA GLY A 100 -10.75 -9.76 -5.41
C GLY A 100 -10.63 -10.48 -6.76
N ARG A 101 -11.45 -11.52 -7.02
CA ARG A 101 -11.44 -12.26 -8.29
C ARG A 101 -12.31 -11.63 -9.37
N PHE A 102 -13.09 -10.60 -9.06
CA PHE A 102 -14.02 -9.97 -10.01
C PHE A 102 -13.39 -9.58 -11.37
N PRO A 103 -12.15 -9.04 -11.44
CA PRO A 103 -11.51 -8.71 -12.71
C PRO A 103 -11.33 -9.91 -13.66
N TYR A 104 -11.36 -11.13 -13.13
CA TYR A 104 -11.16 -12.37 -13.90
C TYR A 104 -12.48 -13.07 -14.19
N CYS A 105 -13.32 -13.26 -13.18
CA CYS A 105 -14.51 -14.10 -13.24
C CYS A 105 -15.81 -13.36 -13.51
N LYS A 106 -15.84 -12.02 -13.33
CA LYS A 106 -17.05 -11.18 -13.45
C LYS A 106 -18.25 -11.72 -12.64
N GLY A 107 -17.97 -12.33 -11.48
CA GLY A 107 -18.96 -12.92 -10.59
C GLY A 107 -19.16 -14.44 -10.73
N ASN A 108 -18.68 -15.08 -11.80
CA ASN A 108 -18.77 -16.54 -11.99
C ASN A 108 -17.44 -17.20 -11.59
N LEU A 109 -17.29 -17.56 -10.33
CA LEU A 109 -16.08 -18.16 -9.78
C LEU A 109 -15.77 -19.53 -10.39
N THR A 110 -14.55 -19.69 -10.90
CA THR A 110 -13.98 -20.94 -11.35
C THR A 110 -13.30 -21.68 -10.17
N GLN A 111 -12.90 -22.94 -10.37
CA GLN A 111 -12.10 -23.66 -9.37
C GLN A 111 -10.76 -22.98 -9.10
N THR A 112 -10.12 -22.41 -10.13
CA THR A 112 -8.89 -21.64 -10.00
C THR A 112 -9.11 -20.38 -9.12
N ASP A 113 -10.23 -19.66 -9.30
CA ASP A 113 -10.54 -18.50 -8.46
C ASP A 113 -10.72 -18.91 -7.00
N ARG A 114 -11.36 -20.05 -6.72
CA ARG A 114 -11.50 -20.58 -5.35
C ARG A 114 -10.14 -20.84 -4.70
N THR A 115 -9.17 -21.41 -5.44
CA THR A 115 -7.81 -21.61 -4.93
C THR A 115 -7.14 -20.28 -4.52
N PHE A 116 -7.30 -19.20 -5.30
CA PHE A 116 -6.78 -17.88 -4.92
C PHE A 116 -7.46 -17.31 -3.68
N ILE A 117 -8.78 -17.51 -3.55
CA ILE A 117 -9.55 -17.09 -2.37
C ILE A 117 -9.06 -17.84 -1.13
N ASP A 118 -8.96 -19.18 -1.21
CA ASP A 118 -8.52 -20.03 -0.10
C ASP A 118 -7.11 -19.66 0.36
N ASN A 119 -6.18 -19.50 -0.58
CA ASN A 119 -4.82 -19.08 -0.28
C ASN A 119 -4.77 -17.70 0.42
N ALA A 120 -5.55 -16.73 -0.06
CA ALA A 120 -5.58 -15.39 0.52
C ALA A 120 -6.16 -15.40 1.95
N ILE A 121 -7.20 -16.20 2.21
CA ILE A 121 -7.80 -16.41 3.54
C ILE A 121 -6.76 -17.05 4.48
N ALA A 122 -6.07 -18.10 4.02
CA ALA A 122 -5.03 -18.78 4.80
C ALA A 122 -3.84 -17.85 5.10
N TYR A 123 -3.34 -17.06 4.14
CA TYR A 123 -2.27 -16.09 4.38
C TYR A 123 -2.61 -15.07 5.48
N MET A 124 -3.87 -14.72 5.62
CA MET A 124 -4.35 -13.77 6.63
C MET A 124 -4.79 -14.44 7.94
N ASN A 125 -4.65 -15.77 8.08
CA ASN A 125 -5.12 -16.56 9.23
C ASN A 125 -6.60 -16.28 9.54
N LEU A 126 -7.47 -16.46 8.55
CA LEU A 126 -8.90 -16.20 8.65
C LEU A 126 -9.75 -17.46 8.45
N ASP A 127 -9.14 -18.66 8.28
CA ASP A 127 -9.82 -19.91 7.98
C ASP A 127 -10.91 -20.23 9.00
N ASP A 128 -10.61 -20.13 10.30
CA ASP A 128 -11.54 -20.47 11.38
C ASP A 128 -12.79 -19.58 11.43
N ILE A 129 -12.71 -18.40 10.80
CA ILE A 129 -13.78 -17.39 10.81
C ILE A 129 -14.28 -17.04 9.41
N ARG A 130 -13.89 -17.78 8.38
CA ARG A 130 -14.16 -17.45 6.96
C ARG A 130 -15.63 -17.22 6.63
N HIS A 131 -16.54 -17.87 7.35
CA HIS A 131 -17.99 -17.74 7.16
C HIS A 131 -18.64 -16.70 8.08
N GLN A 132 -17.85 -16.00 8.93
CA GLN A 132 -18.39 -14.91 9.73
C GLN A 132 -18.66 -13.68 8.87
N TYR A 133 -19.71 -12.96 9.22
CA TYR A 133 -20.06 -11.69 8.59
C TYR A 133 -19.07 -10.59 8.97
N ILE A 134 -18.67 -9.76 7.99
CA ILE A 134 -17.70 -8.67 8.19
C ILE A 134 -18.14 -7.65 9.25
N ASP A 135 -19.46 -7.50 9.46
CA ASP A 135 -20.00 -6.58 10.47
C ASP A 135 -19.75 -7.07 11.91
N ASN A 136 -19.55 -8.38 12.09
CA ASN A 136 -19.30 -9.00 13.39
C ASN A 136 -17.82 -9.09 13.75
N LEU A 137 -16.93 -8.63 12.86
CA LEU A 137 -15.48 -8.74 13.03
C LEU A 137 -14.94 -7.59 13.88
N SER A 138 -13.88 -7.88 14.66
CA SER A 138 -13.04 -6.83 15.23
C SER A 138 -12.40 -5.98 14.12
N GLY A 139 -11.94 -4.77 14.44
CA GLY A 139 -11.26 -3.90 13.47
C GLY A 139 -10.07 -4.60 12.80
N GLY A 140 -9.27 -5.34 13.58
CA GLY A 140 -8.13 -6.09 13.07
C GLY A 140 -8.51 -7.27 12.16
N GLN A 141 -9.56 -8.02 12.52
CA GLN A 141 -10.06 -9.10 11.66
C GLN A 141 -10.61 -8.55 10.34
N ARG A 142 -11.38 -7.46 10.41
CA ARG A 142 -11.93 -6.78 9.23
C ARG A 142 -10.82 -6.27 8.31
N GLN A 143 -9.78 -5.65 8.87
CA GLN A 143 -8.65 -5.16 8.09
C GLN A 143 -7.90 -6.31 7.38
N ARG A 144 -7.67 -7.43 8.07
CA ARG A 144 -7.07 -8.63 7.46
C ARG A 144 -7.93 -9.20 6.33
N ALA A 145 -9.27 -9.17 6.47
CA ALA A 145 -10.18 -9.61 5.41
C ALA A 145 -10.10 -8.72 4.16
N TYR A 146 -9.99 -7.40 4.31
CA TYR A 146 -9.76 -6.49 3.18
C TYR A 146 -8.40 -6.70 2.51
N ILE A 147 -7.36 -6.98 3.29
CA ILE A 147 -6.05 -7.32 2.73
C ILE A 147 -6.15 -8.65 1.98
N ALA A 148 -6.82 -9.67 2.55
CA ALA A 148 -7.06 -10.96 1.86
C ALA A 148 -7.78 -10.76 0.51
N MET A 149 -8.81 -9.90 0.45
CA MET A 149 -9.47 -9.52 -0.81
C MET A 149 -8.46 -8.97 -1.83
N THR A 150 -7.56 -8.09 -1.38
CA THR A 150 -6.53 -7.50 -2.25
C THR A 150 -5.53 -8.55 -2.73
N LEU A 151 -5.15 -9.50 -1.87
CA LEU A 151 -4.24 -10.60 -2.23
C LEU A 151 -4.89 -11.60 -3.20
N ALA A 152 -6.18 -11.90 -3.01
CA ALA A 152 -6.92 -12.80 -3.91
C ALA A 152 -6.96 -12.29 -5.36
N GLN A 153 -6.79 -10.99 -5.58
CA GLN A 153 -6.70 -10.40 -6.92
C GLN A 153 -5.46 -10.86 -7.69
N ASP A 154 -4.41 -11.34 -7.01
CA ASP A 154 -3.16 -11.90 -7.56
C ASP A 154 -2.50 -11.00 -8.62
N THR A 155 -2.28 -9.76 -8.27
CA THR A 155 -1.64 -8.76 -9.13
C THR A 155 -0.13 -8.68 -8.88
N ASP A 156 0.63 -8.12 -9.84
CA ASP A 156 2.07 -7.86 -9.68
C ASP A 156 2.34 -6.67 -8.75
N TYR A 157 1.41 -5.70 -8.70
CA TYR A 157 1.50 -4.49 -7.89
C TYR A 157 0.39 -4.46 -6.85
N ILE A 158 0.76 -4.26 -5.60
CA ILE A 158 -0.14 -4.17 -4.45
C ILE A 158 0.07 -2.82 -3.78
N LEU A 159 -0.95 -1.97 -3.82
CA LEU A 159 -0.94 -0.64 -3.22
C LEU A 159 -1.81 -0.63 -1.96
N LEU A 160 -1.27 -0.21 -0.83
CA LEU A 160 -1.95 -0.24 0.46
C LEU A 160 -1.90 1.14 1.11
N ASP A 161 -3.05 1.74 1.35
CA ASP A 161 -3.17 3.04 1.98
C ASP A 161 -3.48 2.86 3.47
N GLU A 162 -2.46 3.07 4.32
CA GLU A 162 -2.52 2.96 5.78
C GLU A 162 -3.13 1.61 6.28
N PRO A 163 -2.63 0.45 5.80
CA PRO A 163 -3.25 -0.84 6.11
C PRO A 163 -3.06 -1.28 7.57
N LEU A 164 -2.20 -0.61 8.34
CA LEU A 164 -1.93 -0.92 9.75
C LEU A 164 -2.80 -0.12 10.73
N ASN A 165 -3.62 0.80 10.23
CA ASN A 165 -4.48 1.60 11.09
C ASN A 165 -5.50 0.73 11.82
N ASN A 166 -5.75 1.07 13.10
CA ASN A 166 -6.65 0.35 14.00
C ASN A 166 -6.25 -1.11 14.30
N LEU A 167 -4.99 -1.47 14.07
CA LEU A 167 -4.42 -2.75 14.45
C LEU A 167 -3.58 -2.63 15.71
N ASP A 168 -3.59 -3.68 16.52
CA ASP A 168 -2.58 -3.84 17.57
C ASP A 168 -1.21 -4.18 16.95
N MET A 169 -0.18 -4.11 17.79
CA MET A 169 1.20 -4.36 17.38
C MET A 169 1.39 -5.76 16.79
N LYS A 170 0.78 -6.80 17.40
CA LYS A 170 0.90 -8.19 16.95
C LYS A 170 0.38 -8.35 15.51
N HIS A 171 -0.82 -7.84 15.25
CA HIS A 171 -1.43 -7.94 13.92
C HIS A 171 -0.70 -7.08 12.89
N SER A 172 -0.21 -5.89 13.28
CA SER A 172 0.62 -5.04 12.40
C SER A 172 1.89 -5.76 11.95
N VAL A 173 2.61 -6.39 12.89
CA VAL A 173 3.81 -7.20 12.59
C VAL A 173 3.46 -8.37 11.66
N GLN A 174 2.38 -9.10 11.93
CA GLN A 174 1.95 -10.22 11.07
C GLN A 174 1.67 -9.78 9.63
N ILE A 175 0.98 -8.65 9.45
CA ILE A 175 0.70 -8.11 8.11
C ILE A 175 2.00 -7.74 7.40
N MET A 176 2.91 -7.03 8.07
CA MET A 176 4.18 -6.65 7.45
C MET A 176 5.03 -7.87 7.08
N GLN A 177 5.01 -8.93 7.89
CA GLN A 177 5.67 -10.20 7.57
C GLN A 177 5.06 -10.86 6.33
N VAL A 178 3.74 -10.85 6.19
CA VAL A 178 3.08 -11.36 4.96
C VAL A 178 3.48 -10.52 3.75
N LEU A 179 3.42 -9.19 3.84
CA LEU A 179 3.83 -8.31 2.74
C LEU A 179 5.30 -8.54 2.35
N ARG A 180 6.18 -8.79 3.36
CA ARG A 180 7.58 -9.11 3.09
C ARG A 180 7.72 -10.42 2.32
N LYS A 181 7.00 -11.47 2.70
CA LYS A 181 6.99 -12.75 1.96
C LYS A 181 6.49 -12.58 0.52
N LEU A 182 5.43 -11.79 0.30
CA LEU A 182 4.93 -11.52 -1.05
C LEU A 182 6.01 -10.86 -1.93
N ALA A 183 6.78 -9.93 -1.39
CA ALA A 183 7.86 -9.30 -2.15
C ALA A 183 9.05 -10.27 -2.38
N THR A 184 9.48 -11.01 -1.34
CA THR A 184 10.69 -11.84 -1.42
C THR A 184 10.48 -13.18 -2.11
N GLU A 185 9.33 -13.85 -1.89
CA GLU A 185 9.06 -15.20 -2.39
C GLU A 185 8.27 -15.17 -3.70
N LEU A 186 7.33 -14.21 -3.86
CA LEU A 186 6.47 -14.12 -5.04
C LEU A 186 6.81 -12.95 -5.97
N ASN A 187 7.91 -12.23 -5.68
CA ASN A 187 8.40 -11.10 -6.46
C ASN A 187 7.33 -10.01 -6.70
N LYS A 188 6.35 -9.89 -5.78
CA LYS A 188 5.32 -8.84 -5.86
C LYS A 188 5.92 -7.49 -5.49
N THR A 189 5.45 -6.43 -6.15
CA THR A 189 5.82 -5.05 -5.84
C THR A 189 4.78 -4.47 -4.88
N VAL A 190 5.20 -4.11 -3.68
CA VAL A 190 4.31 -3.58 -2.64
C VAL A 190 4.60 -2.09 -2.43
N VAL A 191 3.56 -1.27 -2.49
CA VAL A 191 3.62 0.15 -2.14
C VAL A 191 2.70 0.37 -0.95
N ILE A 192 3.23 0.91 0.14
CA ILE A 192 2.48 1.10 1.38
C ILE A 192 2.61 2.55 1.87
N VAL A 193 1.49 3.19 2.18
CA VAL A 193 1.49 4.42 2.97
C VAL A 193 1.48 4.02 4.45
N ILE A 194 2.46 4.51 5.20
CA ILE A 194 2.64 4.13 6.60
C ILE A 194 3.01 5.36 7.44
N HIS A 195 2.49 5.42 8.68
CA HIS A 195 2.79 6.52 9.61
C HIS A 195 3.97 6.22 10.51
N ASP A 196 4.14 4.96 10.91
CA ASP A 196 5.22 4.54 11.79
C ASP A 196 6.51 4.35 10.99
N ILE A 197 7.48 5.23 11.26
CA ILE A 197 8.80 5.22 10.59
C ILE A 197 9.59 3.94 10.91
N ASN A 198 9.40 3.35 12.09
CA ASN A 198 10.12 2.15 12.48
C ASN A 198 9.61 0.92 11.71
N PHE A 199 8.29 0.83 11.46
CA PHE A 199 7.79 -0.18 10.52
C PHE A 199 8.34 0.03 9.11
N ALA A 200 8.40 1.28 8.62
CA ALA A 200 8.99 1.58 7.33
C ALA A 200 10.48 1.17 7.28
N SER A 201 11.23 1.45 8.34
CA SER A 201 12.64 1.07 8.45
C SER A 201 12.86 -0.44 8.44
N CYS A 202 12.06 -1.18 9.22
CA CYS A 202 12.29 -2.62 9.43
C CYS A 202 11.81 -3.49 8.26
N TYR A 203 10.81 -3.02 7.50
CA TYR A 203 10.14 -3.87 6.51
C TYR A 203 10.27 -3.41 5.07
N SER A 204 10.71 -2.17 4.82
CA SER A 204 10.84 -1.67 3.45
C SER A 204 12.23 -1.90 2.85
N ASP A 205 12.30 -1.88 1.54
CA ASP A 205 13.54 -1.82 0.77
C ASP A 205 13.83 -0.38 0.34
N TYR A 206 12.75 0.39 0.08
CA TYR A 206 12.81 1.73 -0.45
C TYR A 206 11.81 2.64 0.27
N ILE A 207 12.18 3.89 0.48
CA ILE A 207 11.33 4.89 1.13
C ILE A 207 11.17 6.08 0.21
N VAL A 208 9.93 6.57 0.12
CA VAL A 208 9.54 7.81 -0.53
C VAL A 208 9.00 8.75 0.54
N ALA A 209 9.68 9.87 0.78
CA ALA A 209 9.29 10.85 1.77
C ALA A 209 8.62 12.05 1.12
N MET A 210 7.42 12.36 1.57
CA MET A 210 6.63 13.49 1.08
C MET A 210 6.40 14.53 2.16
N LYS A 211 6.44 15.82 1.77
CA LYS A 211 6.14 16.96 2.64
C LYS A 211 5.48 18.07 1.82
N ASN A 212 4.37 18.62 2.32
CA ASN A 212 3.65 19.75 1.68
C ASN A 212 3.34 19.52 0.19
N GLY A 213 2.93 18.30 -0.17
CA GLY A 213 2.59 17.92 -1.55
C GLY A 213 3.79 17.61 -2.46
N LYS A 214 5.01 17.67 -1.96
CA LYS A 214 6.23 17.47 -2.73
C LYS A 214 6.97 16.20 -2.29
N LEU A 215 7.68 15.60 -3.23
CA LEU A 215 8.72 14.62 -2.92
C LEU A 215 9.92 15.38 -2.36
N VAL A 216 10.33 15.06 -1.12
CA VAL A 216 11.51 15.69 -0.49
C VAL A 216 12.72 14.78 -0.49
N HIS A 217 12.51 13.49 -0.20
CA HIS A 217 13.56 12.48 -0.23
C HIS A 217 13.03 11.16 -0.80
N GLN A 218 13.91 10.41 -1.47
CA GLN A 218 13.63 9.02 -1.88
C GLN A 218 14.94 8.24 -1.93
N GLY A 219 14.89 6.95 -1.61
CA GLY A 219 16.05 6.09 -1.65
C GLY A 219 15.88 4.80 -0.85
N GLU A 220 16.95 4.03 -0.78
CA GLU A 220 17.03 2.87 0.11
C GLU A 220 16.89 3.29 1.57
N VAL A 221 16.37 2.40 2.41
CA VAL A 221 16.12 2.64 3.83
C VAL A 221 17.31 3.30 4.53
N ASN A 222 18.51 2.79 4.30
CA ASN A 222 19.73 3.31 4.95
C ASN A 222 20.05 4.77 4.61
N HIS A 223 19.64 5.26 3.46
CA HIS A 223 19.83 6.66 3.06
C HIS A 223 18.78 7.59 3.67
N ILE A 224 17.56 7.09 3.86
CA ILE A 224 16.46 7.91 4.41
C ILE A 224 16.48 7.89 5.94
N MET A 225 16.81 6.76 6.55
CA MET A 225 16.88 6.61 8.01
C MET A 225 18.16 7.21 8.59
N GLN A 226 18.27 8.52 8.45
CA GLN A 226 19.32 9.37 9.00
C GLN A 226 18.72 10.58 9.70
N SER A 227 19.27 10.97 10.85
CA SER A 227 18.71 12.05 11.67
C SER A 227 18.51 13.36 10.91
N PRO A 228 19.45 13.86 10.06
CA PRO A 228 19.25 15.09 9.29
C PRO A 228 18.12 14.96 8.26
N VAL A 229 17.97 13.79 7.62
CA VAL A 229 16.91 13.54 6.63
C VAL A 229 15.54 13.51 7.30
N LEU A 230 15.43 12.80 8.43
CA LEU A 230 14.17 12.76 9.18
C LEU A 230 13.81 14.11 9.78
N GLN A 231 14.80 14.92 10.19
CA GLN A 231 14.56 16.28 10.63
C GLN A 231 13.98 17.17 9.53
N ASP A 232 14.46 17.04 8.30
CA ASP A 232 13.90 17.77 7.14
C ASP A 232 12.46 17.32 6.83
N ILE A 233 12.16 16.02 6.97
CA ILE A 233 10.82 15.49 6.71
C ILE A 233 9.81 15.92 7.78
N TYR A 234 10.17 15.82 9.08
CA TYR A 234 9.22 15.93 10.20
C TYR A 234 9.35 17.24 11.02
N ASP A 235 10.29 18.12 10.69
CA ASP A 235 10.59 19.38 11.42
C ASP A 235 10.96 19.17 12.90
N MET A 236 11.51 17.99 13.23
CA MET A 236 11.96 17.64 14.58
C MET A 236 13.22 16.79 14.54
N ALA A 237 14.09 16.96 15.53
CA ALA A 237 15.28 16.13 15.65
C ALA A 237 14.88 14.70 16.05
N ILE A 238 15.24 13.72 15.24
CA ILE A 238 14.96 12.32 15.45
C ILE A 238 16.29 11.55 15.48
N PRO A 239 16.83 11.23 16.68
CA PRO A 239 17.98 10.35 16.81
C PRO A 239 17.70 8.96 16.24
N ILE A 240 18.71 8.37 15.62
CA ILE A 240 18.65 7.00 15.09
C ILE A 240 19.57 6.12 15.92
N GLN A 241 19.09 4.92 16.25
CA GLN A 241 19.85 3.86 16.87
C GLN A 241 19.84 2.62 15.97
N ASP A 242 20.98 1.94 15.88
CA ASP A 242 21.08 0.66 15.19
C ASP A 242 20.79 -0.47 16.19
N ILE A 243 19.72 -1.24 15.95
CA ILE A 243 19.29 -2.37 16.77
C ILE A 243 19.03 -3.56 15.84
N ASP A 244 19.72 -4.67 16.05
CA ASP A 244 19.59 -5.90 15.25
C ASP A 244 19.63 -5.66 13.72
N ASN A 245 20.57 -4.85 13.26
CA ASN A 245 20.76 -4.42 11.86
C ASN A 245 19.62 -3.56 11.29
N HIS A 246 18.71 -3.04 12.14
CA HIS A 246 17.68 -2.09 11.76
C HIS A 246 17.94 -0.71 12.34
N LYS A 247 17.65 0.32 11.58
CA LYS A 247 17.74 1.71 12.02
C LYS A 247 16.43 2.11 12.70
N ILE A 248 16.49 2.33 14.01
CA ILE A 248 15.31 2.66 14.82
C ILE A 248 15.31 4.16 15.15
N ALA A 249 14.23 4.82 14.77
CA ALA A 249 13.99 6.23 15.07
C ALA A 249 13.49 6.38 16.52
N VAL A 250 14.14 7.24 17.31
CA VAL A 250 13.81 7.52 18.71
C VAL A 250 13.20 8.92 18.80
N TYR A 251 11.87 9.02 18.86
CA TYR A 251 11.13 10.30 18.86
C TYR A 251 10.26 10.52 20.10
N PHE A 252 10.56 9.82 21.21
CA PHE A 252 9.80 9.87 22.46
C PHE A 252 10.43 10.79 23.52
N ARG A 253 11.14 11.85 23.12
CA ARG A 253 11.80 12.80 24.05
C ARG A 253 11.14 14.16 24.01
#